data_7fd0f63c424fa10be9de017c8a20f392
#
_entry.id   7fd0f63c424fa10be9de017c8a20f392
#
_cell.length_a   1.000
_cell.length_b   1.000
_cell.length_c   1.000
_cell.angle_alpha   90.00
_cell.angle_beta   90.00
_cell.angle_gamma   90.00
#
_symmetry.space_group_name_H-M   'P 1'
#
loop_
_entity.id
_entity.type
_entity.pdbx_description
1 polymer ?
#
loop_
_entity_poly.entity_id
_entity_poly.type
_entity_poly.pdbx_seq_one_letter_code
_entity_poly.pdbx_strand_id
1 'polypeptide(L)'
;MKLFQKQKIESFEKITWHISGMRGIRDYEIIPGDGVAEVFEYQRCYGKDKDDRRLERSGSCSVEEMLDLLNECNVFGWNGFHGAHPKHVKDGEMFSFEAAVNGGTVIKAEGSANFPKHFWDFQRAIGEILNG
;
A
#
# COMPACT_ATOMS: atom_id res chain seq x y z
N MET A 1 1.67 -32.96 -7.54
CA MET A 1 0.88 -32.14 -6.61
C MET A 1 1.73 -31.02 -6.04
N LYS A 2 1.24 -29.83 -6.10
CA LYS A 2 1.98 -28.67 -5.61
C LYS A 2 1.51 -28.33 -4.21
N LEU A 3 2.36 -28.63 -3.24
CA LEU A 3 2.05 -28.37 -1.83
C LEU A 3 2.26 -26.92 -1.44
N PHE A 4 3.07 -26.19 -2.18
CA PHE A 4 3.45 -24.82 -1.85
C PHE A 4 3.26 -23.89 -3.04
N GLN A 5 2.05 -23.65 -3.39
CA GLN A 5 1.75 -22.69 -4.44
C GLN A 5 1.51 -21.34 -3.77
N LYS A 6 2.29 -20.33 -4.15
CA LYS A 6 2.06 -18.97 -3.66
C LYS A 6 0.68 -18.52 -4.10
N GLN A 7 -0.08 -17.98 -3.19
CA GLN A 7 -1.34 -17.38 -3.55
C GLN A 7 -1.07 -16.11 -4.36
N LYS A 8 -1.89 -15.91 -5.36
CA LYS A 8 -1.73 -14.85 -6.32
C LYS A 8 -2.91 -13.90 -6.24
N ILE A 9 -2.63 -12.60 -6.40
CA ILE A 9 -3.70 -11.61 -6.54
C ILE A 9 -4.12 -11.60 -8.00
N GLU A 10 -5.35 -11.97 -8.26
CA GLU A 10 -5.91 -12.04 -9.61
C GLU A 10 -6.81 -10.84 -9.92
N SER A 11 -7.31 -10.18 -8.88
CA SER A 11 -8.13 -8.98 -9.01
C SER A 11 -8.05 -8.18 -7.72
N PHE A 12 -8.40 -6.91 -7.77
CA PHE A 12 -8.50 -6.11 -6.56
C PHE A 12 -9.67 -5.13 -6.69
N GLU A 13 -10.29 -4.83 -5.56
CA GLU A 13 -11.41 -3.91 -5.48
C GLU A 13 -10.96 -2.54 -4.99
N LYS A 14 -10.14 -2.51 -3.94
CA LYS A 14 -9.60 -1.26 -3.41
C LYS A 14 -8.39 -1.55 -2.56
N ILE A 15 -7.36 -0.74 -2.71
CA ILE A 15 -6.14 -0.85 -1.92
C ILE A 15 -5.88 0.51 -1.29
N THR A 16 -5.71 0.54 0.04
CA THR A 16 -5.42 1.77 0.75
C THR A 16 -4.28 1.53 1.73
N TRP A 17 -3.42 2.52 1.90
CA TRP A 17 -2.42 2.47 2.95
C TRP A 17 -2.02 3.88 3.33
N HIS A 18 -1.44 4.00 4.51
CA HIS A 18 -0.88 5.27 4.93
C HIS A 18 0.48 5.06 5.60
N ILE A 19 1.30 6.07 5.47
CA ILE A 19 2.62 6.12 6.09
C ILE A 19 2.66 7.40 6.92
N SER A 20 2.96 7.26 8.21
CA SER A 20 3.09 8.40 9.11
C SER A 20 4.50 8.48 9.67
N GLY A 21 4.99 9.69 9.83
CA GLY A 21 6.32 9.94 10.34
C GLY A 21 6.48 11.40 10.71
N MET A 22 7.72 11.84 10.90
CA MET A 22 8.00 13.21 11.29
C MET A 22 7.52 14.26 10.29
N ARG A 23 7.39 13.86 9.02
CA ARG A 23 6.96 14.77 7.96
C ARG A 23 5.45 14.81 7.75
N GLY A 24 4.69 14.10 8.57
CA GLY A 24 3.25 14.06 8.47
C GLY A 24 2.72 12.71 8.05
N ILE A 25 1.46 12.69 7.67
CA ILE A 25 0.78 11.46 7.28
C ILE A 25 0.40 11.57 5.81
N ARG A 26 0.78 10.56 5.03
CA ARG A 26 0.40 10.44 3.62
C ARG A 26 -0.50 9.24 3.45
N ASP A 27 -1.61 9.43 2.77
CA ASP A 27 -2.54 8.36 2.45
C ASP A 27 -2.46 8.04 0.97
N TYR A 28 -2.57 6.77 0.64
CA TYR A 28 -2.55 6.28 -0.74
C TYR A 28 -3.78 5.44 -1.00
N GLU A 29 -4.29 5.54 -2.22
CA GLU A 29 -5.41 4.72 -2.66
C GLU A 29 -5.14 4.22 -4.08
N ILE A 30 -5.51 2.98 -4.35
CA ILE A 30 -5.52 2.41 -5.69
C ILE A 30 -6.93 1.93 -5.96
N ILE A 31 -7.54 2.46 -7.02
CA ILE A 31 -8.92 2.15 -7.38
C ILE A 31 -8.93 1.64 -8.83
N PRO A 32 -9.47 0.42 -9.07
CA PRO A 32 -9.56 -0.09 -10.43
C PRO A 32 -10.76 0.51 -11.16
N GLY A 33 -10.58 0.74 -12.45
CA GLY A 33 -11.64 1.13 -13.36
C GLY A 33 -11.64 0.19 -14.56
N ASP A 34 -12.14 0.64 -15.69
CA ASP A 34 -12.15 -0.14 -16.92
C ASP A 34 -10.74 -0.30 -17.47
N GLY A 35 -10.08 -1.38 -17.07
CA GLY A 35 -8.72 -1.69 -17.51
C GLY A 35 -7.64 -0.78 -16.97
N VAL A 36 -7.99 0.19 -16.13
CA VAL A 36 -7.07 1.19 -15.61
C VAL A 36 -7.09 1.18 -14.10
N ALA A 37 -5.92 1.23 -13.48
CA ALA A 37 -5.78 1.38 -12.03
C ALA A 37 -5.38 2.84 -11.77
N GLU A 38 -6.20 3.55 -11.03
CA GLU A 38 -5.91 4.93 -10.64
C GLU A 38 -5.26 4.96 -9.26
N VAL A 39 -4.19 5.74 -9.14
CA VAL A 39 -3.40 5.86 -7.92
C VAL A 39 -3.47 7.29 -7.42
N PHE A 40 -3.74 7.44 -6.12
CA PHE A 40 -3.86 8.77 -5.51
C PHE A 40 -2.97 8.84 -4.27
N GLU A 41 -2.33 10.00 -4.10
CA GLU A 41 -1.55 10.31 -2.91
C GLU A 41 -2.12 11.56 -2.26
N TYR A 42 -2.45 11.45 -0.97
CA TYR A 42 -2.99 12.56 -0.19
C TYR A 42 -2.08 12.90 0.97
N GLN A 43 -2.02 14.18 1.30
CA GLN A 43 -1.32 14.68 2.48
C GLN A 43 -2.37 15.08 3.51
N ARG A 44 -2.28 14.56 4.73
CA ARG A 44 -3.17 14.98 5.81
C ARG A 44 -2.68 16.28 6.42
N CYS A 45 -3.64 17.16 6.75
CA CYS A 45 -3.35 18.44 7.36
C CYS A 45 -3.42 18.32 8.88
N TYR A 46 -2.38 18.74 9.57
CA TYR A 46 -2.34 18.70 11.02
C TYR A 46 -3.22 19.79 11.65
N GLY A 47 -3.82 19.46 12.79
CA GLY A 47 -4.52 20.45 13.62
C GLY A 47 -5.92 20.79 13.19
N LYS A 48 -6.44 20.08 12.18
CA LYS A 48 -7.81 20.27 11.70
C LYS A 48 -8.54 18.93 11.75
N ASP A 49 -9.72 18.87 11.13
CA ASP A 49 -10.50 17.65 11.08
C ASP A 49 -9.65 16.47 10.58
N LYS A 50 -9.91 15.29 11.18
CA LYS A 50 -9.19 14.07 10.84
C LYS A 50 -9.33 13.68 9.37
N ASP A 51 -10.40 14.15 8.73
CA ASP A 51 -10.69 13.85 7.34
C ASP A 51 -10.14 14.90 6.38
N ASP A 52 -9.50 15.95 6.92
CA ASP A 52 -8.98 17.03 6.10
C ASP A 52 -7.65 16.63 5.48
N ARG A 53 -7.71 16.25 4.21
CA ARG A 53 -6.53 15.84 3.46
C ARG A 53 -6.57 16.48 2.09
N ARG A 54 -5.38 16.68 1.53
CA ARG A 54 -5.21 17.33 0.24
C ARG A 54 -4.59 16.37 -0.74
N LEU A 55 -5.15 16.31 -1.95
CA LEU A 55 -4.58 15.51 -3.04
C LEU A 55 -3.24 16.12 -3.45
N GLU A 56 -2.17 15.34 -3.35
CA GLU A 56 -0.83 15.78 -3.74
C GLU A 56 -0.48 15.35 -5.16
N ARG A 57 -0.72 14.08 -5.48
CA ARG A 57 -0.39 13.54 -6.79
C ARG A 57 -1.41 12.48 -7.17
N SER A 58 -1.57 12.29 -8.48
CA SER A 58 -2.34 11.17 -9.00
C SER A 58 -1.68 10.65 -10.26
N GLY A 59 -1.94 9.40 -10.56
CA GLY A 59 -1.41 8.75 -11.74
C GLY A 59 -2.20 7.51 -12.06
N SER A 60 -1.85 6.84 -13.13
CA SER A 60 -2.55 5.61 -13.51
C SER A 60 -1.63 4.67 -14.26
N CYS A 61 -1.99 3.40 -14.24
CA CYS A 61 -1.38 2.36 -15.06
C CYS A 61 -2.48 1.36 -15.41
N SER A 62 -2.16 0.37 -16.23
CA SER A 62 -3.18 -0.64 -16.52
C SER A 62 -3.41 -1.51 -15.28
N VAL A 63 -4.61 -2.08 -15.18
CA VAL A 63 -4.92 -3.03 -14.11
C VAL A 63 -3.92 -4.20 -14.17
N GLU A 64 -3.57 -4.65 -15.37
CA GLU A 64 -2.61 -5.74 -15.54
C GLU A 64 -1.24 -5.39 -14.96
N GLU A 65 -0.73 -4.19 -15.26
CA GLU A 65 0.54 -3.74 -14.69
C GLU A 65 0.48 -3.65 -13.17
N MET A 66 -0.64 -3.20 -12.63
CA MET A 66 -0.81 -3.14 -11.18
C MET A 66 -0.82 -4.53 -10.56
N LEU A 67 -1.51 -5.48 -11.19
CA LEU A 67 -1.52 -6.87 -10.71
C LEU A 67 -0.11 -7.48 -10.73
N ASP A 68 0.65 -7.21 -11.79
CA ASP A 68 2.03 -7.68 -11.88
C ASP A 68 2.87 -7.11 -10.73
N LEU A 69 2.73 -5.83 -10.44
CA LEU A 69 3.45 -5.20 -9.33
C LEU A 69 3.08 -5.81 -7.99
N LEU A 70 1.79 -6.00 -7.74
CA LEU A 70 1.32 -6.58 -6.48
C LEU A 70 1.88 -8.00 -6.28
N ASN A 71 1.96 -8.77 -7.34
CA ASN A 71 2.46 -10.15 -7.27
C ASN A 71 3.98 -10.20 -7.19
N GLU A 72 4.68 -9.32 -7.89
CA GLU A 72 6.15 -9.24 -7.81
C GLU A 72 6.61 -8.87 -6.41
N CYS A 73 5.88 -7.99 -5.74
CA CYS A 73 6.20 -7.59 -4.37
C CYS A 73 5.64 -8.54 -3.32
N ASN A 74 4.95 -9.59 -3.77
CA ASN A 74 4.33 -10.57 -2.88
C ASN A 74 3.41 -9.92 -1.84
N VAL A 75 2.56 -9.01 -2.28
CA VAL A 75 1.66 -8.27 -1.39
C VAL A 75 0.70 -9.21 -0.68
N PHE A 76 0.29 -10.29 -1.33
CA PHE A 76 -0.57 -11.28 -0.67
C PHE A 76 0.09 -11.85 0.60
N GLY A 77 1.40 -12.03 0.57
CA GLY A 77 2.16 -12.52 1.71
C GLY A 77 2.28 -11.53 2.87
N TRP A 78 1.89 -10.28 2.66
CA TRP A 78 1.91 -9.28 3.74
C TRP A 78 0.76 -9.47 4.73
N ASN A 79 -0.25 -10.25 4.37
CA ASN A 79 -1.42 -10.43 5.22
C ASN A 79 -1.02 -10.97 6.59
N GLY A 80 -1.47 -10.28 7.64
CA GLY A 80 -1.14 -10.64 9.00
C GLY A 80 0.19 -10.08 9.49
N PHE A 81 0.95 -9.37 8.64
CA PHE A 81 2.19 -8.76 9.09
C PHE A 81 1.90 -7.74 10.20
N HIS A 82 2.63 -7.90 11.30
CA HIS A 82 2.55 -6.98 12.43
C HIS A 82 3.97 -6.69 12.90
N GLY A 83 4.54 -5.58 12.41
CA GLY A 83 5.93 -5.23 12.68
C GLY A 83 6.08 -4.45 13.98
N ALA A 84 6.59 -5.11 15.02
CA ALA A 84 6.84 -4.45 16.27
C ALA A 84 7.97 -3.43 16.14
N HIS A 85 7.87 -2.31 16.86
CA HIS A 85 8.88 -1.27 16.84
C HIS A 85 10.22 -1.81 17.36
N PRO A 86 11.33 -1.64 16.60
CA PRO A 86 12.63 -2.12 17.05
C PRO A 86 13.11 -1.39 18.31
N LYS A 87 13.78 -2.13 19.21
CA LYS A 87 14.14 -1.61 20.53
C LYS A 87 15.06 -0.39 20.52
N HIS A 88 15.89 -0.25 19.50
CA HIS A 88 16.90 0.80 19.46
C HIS A 88 16.57 1.94 18.51
N VAL A 89 15.37 1.96 17.99
CA VAL A 89 14.89 3.01 17.07
C VAL A 89 13.96 3.93 17.84
N LYS A 90 14.35 5.19 18.01
CA LYS A 90 13.53 6.16 18.75
C LYS A 90 12.39 6.68 17.91
N ASP A 91 12.70 7.03 16.66
CA ASP A 91 11.71 7.56 15.72
C ASP A 91 11.71 6.66 14.50
N GLY A 92 10.55 6.43 13.97
CA GLY A 92 10.43 5.63 12.77
C GLY A 92 9.10 5.90 12.11
N GLU A 93 9.03 5.53 10.84
CA GLU A 93 7.78 5.63 10.11
C GLU A 93 6.88 4.47 10.49
N MET A 94 5.59 4.75 10.60
CA MET A 94 4.57 3.73 10.83
C MET A 94 3.74 3.58 9.57
N PHE A 95 3.26 2.37 9.32
CA PHE A 95 2.38 2.16 8.19
C PHE A 95 1.19 1.30 8.57
N SER A 96 0.13 1.45 7.80
CA SER A 96 -1.04 0.57 7.86
C SER A 96 -1.50 0.34 6.43
N PHE A 97 -1.74 -0.91 6.07
CA PHE A 97 -2.07 -1.31 4.71
C PHE A 97 -3.30 -2.21 4.71
N GLU A 98 -4.22 -1.95 3.79
CA GLU A 98 -5.40 -2.80 3.64
C GLU A 98 -5.73 -2.92 2.16
N ALA A 99 -5.94 -4.15 1.71
CA ALA A 99 -6.28 -4.43 0.33
C ALA A 99 -7.42 -5.44 0.26
N ALA A 100 -8.46 -5.09 -0.48
CA ALA A 100 -9.54 -6.03 -0.81
C ALA A 100 -9.22 -6.62 -2.19
N VAL A 101 -9.00 -7.93 -2.22
CA VAL A 101 -8.55 -8.62 -3.43
C VAL A 101 -9.35 -9.89 -3.67
N ASN A 102 -9.28 -10.40 -4.89
CA ASN A 102 -9.84 -11.71 -5.26
C ASN A 102 -11.30 -11.90 -4.84
N GLY A 103 -12.09 -10.82 -4.93
CA GLY A 103 -13.52 -10.92 -4.69
C GLY A 103 -13.96 -11.16 -3.26
N GLY A 104 -13.12 -10.82 -2.27
CA GLY A 104 -13.55 -10.96 -0.87
C GLY A 104 -12.44 -11.19 0.14
N THR A 105 -11.23 -11.39 -0.33
CA THR A 105 -10.08 -11.56 0.56
C THR A 105 -9.57 -10.20 0.99
N VAL A 106 -9.35 -10.00 2.28
CA VAL A 106 -8.79 -8.75 2.81
C VAL A 106 -7.39 -9.02 3.33
N ILE A 107 -6.43 -8.24 2.83
CA ILE A 107 -5.04 -8.28 3.26
C ILE A 107 -4.83 -7.10 4.19
N LYS A 108 -4.34 -7.37 5.41
CA LYS A 108 -4.05 -6.32 6.39
C LYS A 108 -2.64 -6.47 6.91
N ALA A 109 -1.92 -5.36 6.96
CA ALA A 109 -0.57 -5.31 7.49
C ALA A 109 -0.35 -3.98 8.19
N GLU A 110 0.47 -3.98 9.21
CA GLU A 110 0.84 -2.76 9.91
C GLU A 110 2.22 -2.92 10.53
N GLY A 111 2.88 -1.81 10.83
CA GLY A 111 4.17 -1.87 11.48
C GLY A 111 4.65 -0.50 11.93
N SER A 112 5.61 -0.54 12.85
CA SER A 112 6.27 0.65 13.38
C SER A 112 7.77 0.50 13.17
N ALA A 113 8.33 1.29 12.27
CA ALA A 113 9.74 1.19 11.85
C ALA A 113 10.11 -0.25 11.42
N ASN A 114 9.13 -1.00 10.96
CA ASN A 114 9.29 -2.40 10.59
C ASN A 114 8.27 -2.69 9.49
N PHE A 115 8.74 -3.14 8.35
CA PHE A 115 7.94 -3.25 7.14
C PHE A 115 8.12 -4.65 6.53
N PRO A 116 7.09 -5.17 5.85
CA PRO A 116 7.23 -6.45 5.18
C PRO A 116 8.23 -6.36 4.02
N LYS A 117 8.77 -7.51 3.65
CA LYS A 117 9.71 -7.60 2.54
C LYS A 117 9.07 -7.02 1.28
N HIS A 118 9.85 -6.25 0.52
CA HIS A 118 9.44 -5.59 -0.73
C HIS A 118 8.45 -4.43 -0.56
N PHE A 119 8.17 -4.00 0.68
CA PHE A 119 7.29 -2.85 0.89
C PHE A 119 7.84 -1.60 0.21
N TRP A 120 9.14 -1.34 0.38
CA TRP A 120 9.74 -0.14 -0.21
C TRP A 120 9.92 -0.25 -1.72
N ASP A 121 10.07 -1.46 -2.25
CA ASP A 121 10.06 -1.68 -3.69
C ASP A 121 8.70 -1.31 -4.27
N PHE A 122 7.63 -1.74 -3.59
CA PHE A 122 6.27 -1.39 -3.97
C PHE A 122 6.06 0.12 -3.90
N GLN A 123 6.48 0.74 -2.80
CA GLN A 123 6.32 2.18 -2.60
C GLN A 123 7.05 2.99 -3.67
N ARG A 124 8.23 2.55 -4.06
CA ARG A 124 9.01 3.19 -5.12
C ARG A 124 8.29 3.12 -6.46
N ALA A 125 7.76 1.95 -6.79
CA ALA A 125 7.01 1.77 -8.04
C ALA A 125 5.76 2.64 -8.07
N ILE A 126 5.06 2.75 -6.94
CA ILE A 126 3.91 3.64 -6.81
C ILE A 126 4.34 5.09 -7.05
N GLY A 127 5.48 5.50 -6.49
CA GLY A 127 6.03 6.84 -6.73
C GLY A 127 6.30 7.11 -8.19
N GLU A 128 6.77 6.13 -8.93
CA GLU A 128 7.03 6.27 -10.37
C GLU A 128 5.71 6.45 -11.14
N ILE A 129 4.67 5.73 -10.77
CA ILE A 129 3.35 5.90 -11.39
C ILE A 129 2.81 7.30 -11.11
N LEU A 130 2.99 7.80 -9.89
CA LEU A 130 2.54 9.14 -9.51
C LEU A 130 3.31 10.25 -10.21
N ASN A 131 4.56 10.01 -10.55
CA ASN A 131 5.40 10.99 -11.25
C ASN A 131 5.28 10.89 -12.78
N GLY A 132 4.71 9.83 -13.25
CA GLY A 132 4.60 9.57 -14.66
C GLY A 132 3.44 10.22 -15.31
#